data_65f0734fe828cf668825b6507d9d00db
#
_entry.id   65f0734fe828cf668825b6507d9d00db
#
_cell.length_a   1.000
_cell.length_b   1.000
_cell.length_c   1.000
_cell.angle_alpha   90.00
_cell.angle_beta   90.00
_cell.angle_gamma   90.00
#
_symmetry.space_group_name_H-M   'P 1'
#
loop_
_entity.id
_entity.type
_entity.pdbx_description
1 polymer ?
#
loop_
_entity_poly.entity_id
_entity_poly.type
_entity_poly.pdbx_seq_one_letter_code
_entity_poly.pdbx_strand_id
1 'polypeptide(L)'
;MTKLRCVVERITYQNAENGYSVMKVKVKGYDDLVTLVGNLLEVPAGLVLLCEGEWRVDKRYGQQFQCETWEEVMPATAYGIEKYLGS
;
A
#
# COMPACT_ATOMS: atom_id res chain seq x y z
N MET A 1 -1.04 -0.76 -16.83
CA MET A 1 -1.15 -0.92 -15.39
C MET A 1 -1.71 0.30 -14.72
N THR A 2 -2.32 0.11 -13.60
CA THR A 2 -2.95 1.18 -12.84
C THR A 2 -2.04 1.58 -11.69
N LYS A 3 -1.94 2.88 -11.45
CA LYS A 3 -1.21 3.39 -10.30
C LYS A 3 -2.20 3.73 -9.21
N LEU A 4 -1.84 3.40 -7.98
CA LEU A 4 -2.71 3.60 -6.83
C LEU A 4 -1.90 4.12 -5.66
N ARG A 5 -2.29 5.28 -5.14
CA ARG A 5 -1.64 5.83 -3.95
C ARG A 5 -2.49 5.46 -2.75
N CYS A 6 -1.86 4.89 -1.74
CA CYS A 6 -2.60 4.40 -0.60
C CYS A 6 -1.78 4.53 0.67
N VAL A 7 -2.49 4.44 1.79
CA VAL A 7 -1.88 4.44 3.12
C VAL A 7 -2.19 3.10 3.75
N VAL A 8 -1.18 2.41 4.23
CA VAL A 8 -1.36 1.09 4.82
C VAL A 8 -2.00 1.24 6.18
N GLU A 9 -3.20 0.67 6.35
CA GLU A 9 -3.88 0.71 7.63
C GLU A 9 -3.45 -0.45 8.52
N ARG A 10 -3.44 -1.64 7.96
CA ARG A 10 -3.01 -2.80 8.72
C ARG A 10 -2.66 -3.93 7.77
N ILE A 11 -1.84 -4.82 8.25
CA ILE A 11 -1.44 -6.00 7.49
C ILE A 11 -2.23 -7.18 8.05
N THR A 12 -2.97 -7.86 7.18
CA THR A 12 -3.82 -8.97 7.63
C THR A 12 -3.16 -10.32 7.46
N TYR A 13 -2.18 -10.41 6.55
CA TYR A 13 -1.48 -11.67 6.32
C TYR A 13 -0.12 -11.37 5.71
N GLN A 14 0.87 -12.13 6.10
CA GLN A 14 2.20 -11.96 5.54
C GLN A 14 2.94 -13.29 5.61
N ASN A 15 3.47 -13.72 4.45
CA ASN A 15 4.23 -14.95 4.37
C ASN A 15 5.70 -14.58 4.24
N ALA A 16 6.48 -14.88 5.26
CA ALA A 16 7.88 -14.47 5.29
C ALA A 16 8.72 -15.24 4.28
N GLU A 17 8.28 -16.39 3.86
CA GLU A 17 9.09 -17.20 2.94
C GLU A 17 9.09 -16.64 1.53
N ASN A 18 7.95 -16.17 1.05
CA ASN A 18 7.88 -15.65 -0.30
C ASN A 18 7.56 -14.17 -0.36
N GLY A 19 7.38 -13.53 0.79
CA GLY A 19 7.09 -12.11 0.84
C GLY A 19 5.68 -11.72 0.48
N TYR A 20 4.82 -12.68 0.22
CA TYR A 20 3.45 -12.38 -0.17
C TYR A 20 2.69 -11.79 1.01
N SER A 21 2.04 -10.68 0.79
CA SER A 21 1.35 -9.97 1.86
C SER A 21 -0.04 -9.57 1.43
N VAL A 22 -0.94 -9.52 2.40
CA VAL A 22 -2.30 -9.01 2.18
C VAL A 22 -2.51 -7.94 3.23
N MET A 23 -2.90 -6.76 2.80
CA MET A 23 -3.08 -5.66 3.73
C MET A 23 -4.27 -4.83 3.36
N LYS A 24 -4.77 -4.10 4.33
CA LYS A 24 -5.88 -3.18 4.11
C LYS A 24 -5.30 -1.78 4.03
N VAL A 25 -5.64 -1.09 2.97
CA VAL A 25 -5.09 0.23 2.71
C VAL A 25 -6.21 1.23 2.47
N LYS A 26 -5.93 2.47 2.79
CA LYS A 26 -6.88 3.55 2.59
C LYS A 26 -6.51 4.28 1.30
N VAL A 27 -7.49 4.44 0.42
CA VAL A 27 -7.27 5.07 -0.87
C VAL A 27 -8.22 6.25 -0.99
N LYS A 28 -7.69 7.40 -1.40
CA LYS A 28 -8.52 8.58 -1.56
C LYS A 28 -9.61 8.32 -2.58
N GLY A 29 -10.82 8.69 -2.23
CA GLY A 29 -11.97 8.46 -3.11
C GLY A 29 -12.70 7.17 -2.84
N TYR A 30 -12.19 6.34 -1.94
CA TYR A 30 -12.84 5.10 -1.58
C TYR A 30 -13.28 5.19 -0.12
N ASP A 31 -14.54 4.87 0.13
CA ASP A 31 -15.05 4.93 1.50
C ASP A 31 -14.54 3.82 2.37
N ASP A 32 -14.40 2.63 1.80
CA ASP A 32 -13.95 1.48 2.56
C ASP A 32 -12.49 1.20 2.26
N LEU A 33 -11.87 0.44 3.14
CA LEU A 33 -10.50 0.03 2.93
C LEU A 33 -10.41 -0.90 1.74
N VAL A 34 -9.33 -0.77 0.99
CA VAL A 34 -9.06 -1.58 -0.19
C VAL A 34 -8.11 -2.70 0.20
N THR A 35 -8.34 -3.88 -0.33
CA THR A 35 -7.43 -5.00 -0.10
C THR A 35 -6.28 -4.92 -1.10
N LEU A 36 -5.08 -4.82 -0.59
CA LEU A 36 -3.86 -4.75 -1.40
C LEU A 36 -3.09 -6.05 -1.22
N VAL A 37 -2.76 -6.70 -2.31
CA VAL A 37 -2.02 -7.95 -2.25
C VAL A 37 -0.77 -7.85 -3.12
N GLY A 38 0.25 -8.57 -2.75
CA GLY A 38 1.47 -8.58 -3.52
C GLY A 38 2.67 -8.88 -2.65
N ASN A 39 3.84 -8.68 -3.23
CA ASN A 39 5.08 -8.93 -2.51
C ASN A 39 5.48 -7.64 -1.80
N LEU A 40 4.96 -7.47 -0.58
CA LEU A 40 5.10 -6.22 0.18
C LEU A 40 5.72 -6.49 1.54
N LEU A 41 6.72 -7.34 1.57
CA LEU A 41 7.38 -7.65 2.82
C LEU A 41 8.06 -6.41 3.36
N GLU A 42 8.04 -6.25 4.67
CA GLU A 42 8.69 -5.13 5.35
C GLU A 42 8.04 -3.78 5.12
N VAL A 43 6.76 -3.76 4.74
CA VAL A 43 6.02 -2.52 4.65
C VAL A 43 5.24 -2.36 5.96
N PRO A 44 5.56 -1.37 6.78
CA PRO A 44 4.85 -1.22 8.05
C PRO A 44 3.53 -0.48 7.87
N ALA A 45 2.64 -0.67 8.83
CA ALA A 45 1.40 0.08 8.84
C ALA A 45 1.70 1.56 8.98
N GLY A 46 0.89 2.38 8.35
CA GLY A 46 1.06 3.82 8.40
C GLY A 46 1.86 4.38 7.24
N LEU A 47 2.49 3.53 6.46
CA LEU A 47 3.31 3.99 5.35
C LEU A 47 2.44 4.38 4.17
N VAL A 48 2.86 5.40 3.45
CA VAL A 48 2.19 5.82 2.22
C VAL A 48 2.92 5.18 1.05
N LEU A 49 2.18 4.48 0.22
CA LEU A 49 2.74 3.77 -0.93
C LEU A 49 2.15 4.26 -2.22
N LEU A 50 2.96 4.23 -3.26
CA LEU A 50 2.50 4.36 -4.62
C LEU A 50 2.66 2.99 -5.25
N CYS A 51 1.56 2.35 -5.56
CA CYS A 51 1.56 0.99 -6.09
C CYS A 51 1.21 0.99 -7.55
N GLU A 52 1.76 0.05 -8.27
CA GLU A 52 1.44 -0.11 -9.67
C GLU A 52 1.06 -1.55 -9.90
N GLY A 53 -0.10 -1.78 -10.47
CA GLY A 53 -0.59 -3.13 -10.67
C GLY A 53 -1.95 -3.12 -11.31
N GLU A 54 -2.77 -4.09 -10.97
CA GLU A 54 -4.08 -4.25 -11.60
C GLU A 54 -5.12 -4.64 -10.58
N TRP A 55 -6.36 -4.23 -10.85
CA TRP A 55 -7.49 -4.65 -10.04
C TRP A 55 -7.86 -6.07 -10.41
N ARG A 56 -8.15 -6.86 -9.40
CA ARG A 56 -8.58 -8.24 -9.58
C ARG A 56 -9.80 -8.49 -8.74
N VAL A 57 -10.60 -9.47 -9.14
CA VAL A 57 -11.76 -9.86 -8.36
C VAL A 57 -11.54 -11.27 -7.85
N ASP A 58 -11.56 -11.41 -6.53
CA ASP A 58 -11.43 -12.71 -5.90
C ASP A 58 -12.82 -13.20 -5.55
N LYS A 59 -13.11 -14.44 -5.85
CA LYS A 59 -14.44 -14.99 -5.60
C LYS A 59 -14.79 -14.94 -4.13
N ARG A 60 -13.79 -15.10 -3.27
CA ARG A 60 -14.06 -15.17 -1.84
C ARG A 60 -14.04 -13.80 -1.18
N TYR A 61 -13.13 -12.94 -1.57
CA TYR A 61 -12.91 -11.69 -0.87
C TYR A 61 -13.32 -10.45 -1.65
N GLY A 62 -13.75 -10.63 -2.90
CA GLY A 62 -14.17 -9.48 -3.68
C GLY A 62 -13.01 -8.80 -4.37
N GLN A 63 -13.14 -7.50 -4.54
CA GLN A 63 -12.17 -6.75 -5.32
C GLN A 63 -10.87 -6.55 -4.56
N GLN A 64 -9.76 -6.77 -5.22
CA GLN A 64 -8.43 -6.58 -4.65
C GLN A 64 -7.56 -5.84 -5.66
N PHE A 65 -6.58 -5.12 -5.17
CA PHE A 65 -5.57 -4.51 -6.03
C PHE A 65 -4.32 -5.37 -5.93
N GLN A 66 -3.93 -5.96 -7.05
CA GLN A 66 -2.73 -6.79 -7.09
C GLN A 66 -1.55 -5.92 -7.45
N CYS A 67 -0.64 -5.74 -6.50
CA CYS A 67 0.50 -4.86 -6.66
C CYS A 67 1.63 -5.59 -7.37
N GLU A 68 2.10 -5.00 -8.46
CA GLU A 68 3.26 -5.56 -9.18
C GLU A 68 4.53 -4.90 -8.69
N THR A 69 4.50 -3.58 -8.57
CA THR A 69 5.64 -2.82 -8.04
C THR A 69 5.10 -1.75 -7.11
N TRP A 70 5.94 -1.29 -6.22
CA TRP A 70 5.53 -0.26 -5.28
C TRP A 70 6.74 0.54 -4.83
N GLU A 71 6.48 1.73 -4.34
CA GLU A 71 7.53 2.53 -3.73
C GLU A 71 6.93 3.34 -2.60
N GLU A 72 7.76 3.69 -1.65
CA GLU A 72 7.34 4.48 -0.52
C GLU A 72 7.26 5.93 -0.94
N VAL A 73 6.20 6.62 -0.52
CA VAL A 73 6.00 8.01 -0.85
C VAL A 73 5.96 8.81 0.43
N MET A 74 6.82 9.79 0.55
CA MET A 74 6.79 10.64 1.72
C MET A 74 5.68 11.66 1.59
N PRO A 75 4.93 11.91 2.65
CA PRO A 75 3.93 12.96 2.60
C PRO A 75 4.59 14.29 2.30
N ALA A 76 3.92 15.07 1.49
CA ALA A 76 4.49 16.34 1.12
C ALA A 76 4.71 17.22 2.32
N THR A 77 3.91 17.06 3.31
CA THR A 77 4.08 17.85 4.42
C THR A 77 5.21 17.35 5.15
N ALA A 78 5.58 17.60 5.76
CA ALA A 78 6.44 17.04 6.50
C ALA A 78 7.58 17.03 6.32
N TYR A 79 7.77 16.89 6.12
CA TYR A 79 8.67 16.65 6.14
C TYR A 79 9.47 17.28 5.69
N GLY A 80 9.54 17.22 5.18
CA GLY A 80 10.26 17.72 4.53
C GLY A 80 10.73 18.85 4.97
N ILE A 81 10.48 19.30 5.40
CA ILE A 81 10.78 20.39 5.69
C ILE A 81 11.56 20.50 6.72
N GLU A 82 11.52 20.02 7.44
CA GLU A 82 12.17 20.15 8.43
C GLU A 82 13.15 19.51 8.48
N LYS A 83 13.49 18.93 8.11
CA LYS A 83 14.33 18.27 8.12
C LYS A 83 15.23 18.57 7.51
N TYR A 84 15.22 18.77 6.91
CA TYR A 84 15.91 18.96 6.21
C TYR A 84 16.40 19.94 6.39
N LEU A 85 16.17 20.45 6.67
CA LEU A 85 16.42 21.27 6.92
C LEU A 85 16.98 21.41 7.69
N GLY A 86 17.15 21.13 7.91
CA GLY A 86 17.60 21.03 8.38
C GLY A 86 17.68 20.49 8.72
N SER A 87 17.53 20.26 8.65
CA SER A 87 17.59 19.64 8.76
C SER A 87 17.77 19.54 8.59
#